data_3c82b884da8c40d1b1890e11dd04ad05
#
_entry.id   3c82b884da8c40d1b1890e11dd04ad05
#
_cell.length_a   1.000
_cell.length_b   1.000
_cell.length_c   1.000
_cell.angle_alpha   90.00
_cell.angle_beta   90.00
_cell.angle_gamma   90.00
#
_symmetry.space_group_name_H-M   'P 1'
#
loop_
_entity.id
_entity.type
_entity.pdbx_description
1 polymer ?
#
loop_
_entity_poly.entity_id
_entity_poly.type
_entity_poly.pdbx_seq_one_letter_code
_entity_poly.pdbx_strand_id
1 'polypeptide(L)'
;MSHRKLCLVFVDSLRTDMLERAVAAGDAPNFAQLLRRGELVPDCVSAFPSVTPVCCAEITTGTGPDKHHIGGMNWFHRLERRYVEYGNSFEATRVFGLFRTLYDIVYNMNMSHLSSEVETVFERLGDAGVRTACTPFLIYRGRTRHELSLEGLLRRVAVAAKFRHATWGPDELFWGELYASRRTACKPTLARPGTRDEYSACCGRQLMREDLYDFLLFSLPDNDYFSHRYGPDRMPESVAHADTCFGELVDEAGGIDAFLDSHAVILMADHGQTQVDHGIDLQGLMHAHWHVLQPNDPHPEHAQLAVSPTARAAGVYVLAEDERGRRIHADVRDRLAKLDGIELTAWLEEAGRPVDRTGPGAPTGDRVEAVIERDGRQLRFRPGAHVRDLRGGEWALDGDSSVLGLSDGDVVASDSHPDGLARTWSALNSPHAGDVLASMARGYETVDWGGMSHAGGGSHGALEAGDSLVPLLTVGLEPGSRPEREQWRIGDVKELILNHFGAGDGPVVRRAEQHATVR
;
A
#
# COMPACT_ATOMS: atom_id res chain seq x y z
N MET A 1 -9.37 15.80 28.53
CA MET A 1 -9.57 14.45 29.07
C MET A 1 -8.39 13.61 28.60
N SER A 2 -7.86 12.72 29.44
CA SER A 2 -6.80 11.81 29.00
C SER A 2 -7.47 10.74 28.16
N HIS A 3 -7.21 10.70 26.85
CA HIS A 3 -7.65 9.62 25.97
C HIS A 3 -6.89 8.34 26.32
N ARG A 4 -7.49 7.17 26.08
CA ARG A 4 -6.75 5.91 26.08
C ARG A 4 -5.65 6.00 25.01
N LYS A 5 -4.53 5.32 25.24
CA LYS A 5 -3.55 5.10 24.16
C LYS A 5 -4.18 4.28 23.05
N LEU A 6 -3.66 4.37 21.87
CA LEU A 6 -4.13 3.59 20.72
C LEU A 6 -2.97 2.79 20.10
N CYS A 7 -3.17 1.49 19.99
CA CYS A 7 -2.29 0.59 19.26
C CYS A 7 -2.95 0.17 17.94
N LEU A 8 -2.37 0.59 16.82
CA LEU A 8 -2.69 0.05 15.50
C LEU A 8 -1.81 -1.19 15.27
N VAL A 9 -2.39 -2.37 15.40
CA VAL A 9 -1.75 -3.66 15.09
C VAL A 9 -1.95 -3.95 13.62
N PHE A 10 -0.89 -3.80 12.86
CA PHE A 10 -0.87 -4.03 11.42
C PHE A 10 -0.24 -5.40 11.15
N VAL A 11 -1.01 -6.32 10.57
CA VAL A 11 -0.51 -7.63 10.12
C VAL A 11 -0.59 -7.66 8.60
N ASP A 12 0.56 -7.59 7.94
CA ASP A 12 0.68 -7.51 6.48
C ASP A 12 -0.01 -8.69 5.80
N SER A 13 -0.82 -8.43 4.77
CA SER A 13 -1.57 -9.45 4.01
C SER A 13 -2.55 -10.31 4.81
N LEU A 14 -2.98 -9.91 6.02
CA LEU A 14 -3.91 -10.71 6.80
C LEU A 14 -5.27 -10.83 6.11
N ARG A 15 -5.72 -12.04 5.86
CA ARG A 15 -7.07 -12.35 5.38
C ARG A 15 -7.99 -12.69 6.56
N THR A 16 -9.24 -12.24 6.48
CA THR A 16 -10.25 -12.51 7.53
C THR A 16 -10.46 -14.00 7.77
N ASP A 17 -10.60 -14.80 6.71
CA ASP A 17 -10.81 -16.24 6.81
C ASP A 17 -9.61 -16.98 7.42
N MET A 18 -8.39 -16.48 7.23
CA MET A 18 -7.17 -17.05 7.82
C MET A 18 -7.04 -16.68 9.30
N LEU A 19 -7.41 -15.45 9.67
CA LEU A 19 -7.52 -15.03 11.06
C LEU A 19 -8.53 -15.91 11.82
N GLU A 20 -9.73 -16.09 11.25
CA GLU A 20 -10.77 -16.94 11.83
C GLU A 20 -10.33 -18.39 11.99
N ARG A 21 -9.61 -18.95 11.01
CA ARG A 21 -9.04 -20.31 11.08
C ARG A 21 -8.02 -20.45 12.20
N ALA A 22 -7.08 -19.51 12.33
CA ALA A 22 -6.08 -19.52 13.40
C ALA A 22 -6.74 -19.41 14.79
N VAL A 23 -7.74 -18.56 14.92
CA VAL A 23 -8.52 -18.41 16.17
C VAL A 23 -9.32 -19.67 16.49
N ALA A 24 -9.99 -20.26 15.52
CA ALA A 24 -10.76 -21.49 15.70
C ALA A 24 -9.88 -22.70 16.07
N ALA A 25 -8.65 -22.74 15.58
CA ALA A 25 -7.65 -23.74 15.96
C ALA A 25 -7.10 -23.53 17.40
N GLY A 26 -7.29 -22.35 17.98
CA GLY A 26 -6.73 -21.97 19.28
C GLY A 26 -5.30 -21.44 19.22
N ASP A 27 -4.77 -21.21 18.02
CA ASP A 27 -3.37 -20.83 17.78
C ASP A 27 -3.16 -19.30 17.88
N ALA A 28 -4.24 -18.49 17.92
CA ALA A 28 -4.21 -17.03 18.05
C ALA A 28 -5.04 -16.56 19.26
N PRO A 29 -4.64 -16.85 20.50
CA PRO A 29 -5.43 -16.57 21.70
C PRO A 29 -5.61 -15.07 21.98
N ASN A 30 -4.63 -14.21 21.67
CA ASN A 30 -4.73 -12.77 21.89
C ASN A 30 -5.70 -12.13 20.89
N PHE A 31 -5.59 -12.48 19.61
CA PHE A 31 -6.53 -12.02 18.59
C PHE A 31 -7.95 -12.53 18.84
N ALA A 32 -8.10 -13.75 19.37
CA ALA A 32 -9.39 -14.26 19.82
C ALA A 32 -10.00 -13.40 20.94
N GLN A 33 -9.20 -12.84 21.86
CA GLN A 33 -9.67 -11.90 22.88
C GLN A 33 -10.11 -10.57 22.25
N LEU A 34 -9.38 -10.06 21.27
CA LEU A 34 -9.76 -8.84 20.55
C LEU A 34 -11.08 -9.04 19.80
N LEU A 35 -11.24 -10.15 19.07
CA LEU A 35 -12.47 -10.47 18.33
C LEU A 35 -13.70 -10.57 19.24
N ARG A 36 -13.55 -11.13 20.46
CA ARG A 36 -14.66 -11.22 21.42
C ARG A 36 -15.09 -9.89 22.02
N ARG A 37 -14.22 -8.89 22.03
CA ARG A 37 -14.41 -7.61 22.74
C ARG A 37 -14.55 -6.42 21.78
N GLY A 38 -14.37 -6.66 20.48
CA GLY A 38 -14.36 -5.63 19.45
C GLY A 38 -15.46 -5.78 18.43
N GLU A 39 -15.43 -4.88 17.48
CA GLU A 39 -16.30 -4.85 16.32
C GLU A 39 -15.48 -5.13 15.06
N LEU A 40 -15.77 -6.25 14.39
CA LEU A 40 -15.09 -6.69 13.16
C LEU A 40 -15.87 -6.22 11.92
N VAL A 41 -15.15 -5.59 11.01
CA VAL A 41 -15.52 -5.46 9.58
C VAL A 41 -14.71 -6.52 8.84
N PRO A 42 -15.34 -7.58 8.33
CA PRO A 42 -14.62 -8.70 7.73
C PRO A 42 -14.13 -8.43 6.30
N ASP A 43 -14.63 -7.38 5.67
CA ASP A 43 -14.57 -7.06 4.26
C ASP A 43 -14.14 -5.60 3.99
N CYS A 44 -13.23 -5.08 4.81
CA CYS A 44 -12.61 -3.77 4.58
C CYS A 44 -11.83 -3.78 3.27
N VAL A 45 -12.05 -2.78 2.41
CA VAL A 45 -11.54 -2.76 1.03
C VAL A 45 -10.17 -2.11 0.96
N SER A 46 -9.22 -2.77 0.32
CA SER A 46 -7.86 -2.31 0.04
C SER A 46 -7.79 -1.30 -1.11
N ALA A 47 -6.61 -0.70 -1.31
CA ALA A 47 -6.28 0.13 -2.48
C ALA A 47 -6.23 -0.68 -3.79
N PHE A 48 -6.03 0.03 -4.92
CA PHE A 48 -5.60 -0.58 -6.18
C PHE A 48 -4.45 0.24 -6.80
N PRO A 49 -3.35 -0.43 -7.21
CA PRO A 49 -3.02 -1.84 -6.98
C PRO A 49 -2.97 -2.18 -5.48
N SER A 50 -3.44 -3.39 -5.12
CA SER A 50 -3.45 -3.88 -3.74
C SER A 50 -2.06 -4.39 -3.34
N VAL A 51 -1.11 -3.47 -3.20
CA VAL A 51 0.29 -3.74 -2.87
C VAL A 51 0.74 -2.86 -1.71
N THR A 52 1.60 -3.40 -0.87
CA THR A 52 1.99 -2.81 0.43
C THR A 52 2.33 -1.31 0.36
N PRO A 53 3.15 -0.78 -0.56
CA PRO A 53 3.45 0.67 -0.57
C PRO A 53 2.24 1.56 -0.83
N VAL A 54 1.34 1.14 -1.73
CA VAL A 54 0.11 1.88 -2.08
C VAL A 54 -0.86 1.85 -0.90
N CYS A 55 -1.05 0.66 -0.32
CA CYS A 55 -1.96 0.45 0.80
C CYS A 55 -1.47 1.14 2.08
N CYS A 56 -0.17 1.03 2.41
CA CYS A 56 0.42 1.75 3.54
C CYS A 56 0.28 3.27 3.39
N ALA A 57 0.40 3.79 2.15
CA ALA A 57 0.17 5.21 1.89
C ALA A 57 -1.31 5.58 2.11
N GLU A 58 -2.26 4.75 1.65
CA GLU A 58 -3.69 4.99 1.89
C GLU A 58 -4.05 4.89 3.38
N ILE A 59 -3.55 3.89 4.11
CA ILE A 59 -3.77 3.74 5.57
C ILE A 59 -3.31 5.00 6.33
N THR A 60 -2.13 5.52 6.00
CA THR A 60 -1.55 6.63 6.76
C THR A 60 -2.06 8.00 6.32
N THR A 61 -2.41 8.17 5.05
CA THR A 61 -2.87 9.47 4.51
C THR A 61 -4.39 9.59 4.44
N GLY A 62 -5.13 8.48 4.45
CA GLY A 62 -6.58 8.44 4.24
C GLY A 62 -6.99 8.77 2.80
N THR A 63 -6.06 8.68 1.84
CA THR A 63 -6.28 9.09 0.44
C THR A 63 -5.74 8.06 -0.53
N GLY A 64 -6.33 7.95 -1.72
CA GLY A 64 -5.90 7.03 -2.74
C GLY A 64 -4.70 7.52 -3.58
N PRO A 65 -4.23 6.70 -4.55
CA PRO A 65 -3.07 6.98 -5.41
C PRO A 65 -3.12 8.30 -6.17
N ASP A 66 -4.29 8.80 -6.50
CA ASP A 66 -4.50 10.11 -7.16
C ASP A 66 -4.06 11.30 -6.29
N LYS A 67 -3.96 11.10 -4.98
CA LYS A 67 -3.57 12.11 -4.00
C LYS A 67 -2.21 11.84 -3.37
N HIS A 68 -1.94 10.59 -2.95
CA HIS A 68 -0.68 10.27 -2.28
C HIS A 68 0.47 9.97 -3.25
N HIS A 69 0.20 9.69 -4.54
CA HIS A 69 1.14 9.53 -5.66
C HIS A 69 2.01 8.26 -5.66
N ILE A 70 1.89 7.37 -4.68
CA ILE A 70 2.60 6.08 -4.70
C ILE A 70 1.90 5.14 -5.67
N GLY A 71 2.62 4.68 -6.70
CA GLY A 71 2.02 3.97 -7.84
C GLY A 71 2.06 2.44 -7.77
N GLY A 72 2.94 1.85 -6.94
CA GLY A 72 3.15 0.40 -6.86
C GLY A 72 4.43 0.00 -6.14
N MET A 73 4.77 -1.28 -6.14
CA MET A 73 6.10 -1.78 -5.73
C MET A 73 7.18 -1.35 -6.73
N ASN A 74 6.87 -1.45 -8.01
CA ASN A 74 7.64 -0.91 -9.13
C ASN A 74 6.74 0.02 -9.95
N TRP A 75 7.23 1.19 -10.31
CA TRP A 75 6.50 2.15 -11.14
C TRP A 75 7.44 3.10 -11.86
N PHE A 76 6.97 3.77 -12.92
CA PHE A 76 7.77 4.72 -13.70
C PHE A 76 7.48 6.15 -13.26
N HIS A 77 8.51 6.83 -12.74
CA HIS A 77 8.43 8.23 -12.34
C HIS A 77 8.52 9.13 -13.58
N ARG A 78 7.38 9.66 -14.03
CA ARG A 78 7.28 10.39 -15.30
C ARG A 78 8.19 11.61 -15.39
N LEU A 79 8.31 12.40 -14.31
CA LEU A 79 9.16 13.60 -14.29
C LEU A 79 10.65 13.25 -14.26
N GLU A 80 11.05 12.26 -13.46
CA GLU A 80 12.44 11.81 -13.38
C GLU A 80 12.83 10.88 -14.54
N ARG A 81 11.86 10.42 -15.32
CA ARG A 81 12.01 9.48 -16.44
C ARG A 81 12.80 8.23 -16.07
N ARG A 82 12.49 7.65 -14.93
CA ARG A 82 13.13 6.46 -14.40
C ARG A 82 12.14 5.54 -13.70
N TYR A 83 12.50 4.28 -13.55
CA TYR A 83 11.80 3.41 -12.63
C TYR A 83 12.11 3.76 -11.18
N VAL A 84 11.10 3.61 -10.33
CA VAL A 84 11.19 3.52 -8.88
C VAL A 84 10.97 2.06 -8.51
N GLU A 85 11.81 1.53 -7.62
CA GLU A 85 11.75 0.14 -7.18
C GLU A 85 11.85 0.09 -5.66
N TYR A 86 10.85 -0.51 -5.02
CA TYR A 86 10.76 -0.59 -3.56
C TYR A 86 11.13 -1.97 -2.99
N GLY A 87 11.88 -2.78 -3.73
CA GLY A 87 12.39 -4.06 -3.25
C GLY A 87 11.41 -5.21 -3.44
N ASN A 88 10.80 -5.30 -4.61
CA ASN A 88 9.89 -6.38 -4.99
C ASN A 88 10.53 -7.78 -4.79
N SER A 89 11.81 -7.91 -5.17
CA SER A 89 12.64 -9.07 -4.88
C SER A 89 14.11 -8.67 -4.69
N PHE A 90 14.92 -9.61 -4.18
CA PHE A 90 16.37 -9.41 -4.13
C PHE A 90 16.98 -9.31 -5.52
N GLU A 91 16.49 -10.07 -6.48
CA GLU A 91 16.89 -10.09 -7.87
C GLU A 91 16.57 -8.76 -8.56
N ALA A 92 15.34 -8.23 -8.38
CA ALA A 92 14.98 -6.89 -8.87
C ALA A 92 15.88 -5.82 -8.24
N THR A 93 16.10 -5.89 -6.92
CA THR A 93 17.02 -4.98 -6.22
C THR A 93 18.43 -4.98 -6.81
N ARG A 94 18.95 -6.14 -7.26
CA ARG A 94 20.25 -6.21 -7.94
C ARG A 94 20.24 -5.54 -9.30
N VAL A 95 19.15 -5.68 -10.06
CA VAL A 95 19.00 -5.08 -11.40
C VAL A 95 18.93 -3.56 -11.32
N PHE A 96 18.17 -3.02 -10.38
CA PHE A 96 18.05 -1.56 -10.16
C PHE A 96 19.24 -0.96 -9.39
N GLY A 97 19.96 -1.78 -8.64
CA GLY A 97 21.07 -1.39 -7.79
C GLY A 97 20.67 -1.26 -6.31
N LEU A 98 21.29 -2.07 -5.47
CA LEU A 98 20.96 -2.23 -4.03
C LEU A 98 20.83 -0.88 -3.29
N PHE A 99 21.79 0.03 -3.46
CA PHE A 99 21.78 1.30 -2.73
C PHE A 99 20.67 2.24 -3.22
N ARG A 100 20.34 2.19 -4.50
CA ARG A 100 19.26 3.00 -5.07
C ARG A 100 17.89 2.51 -4.55
N THR A 101 17.65 1.22 -4.64
CA THR A 101 16.43 0.59 -4.13
C THR A 101 16.26 0.87 -2.64
N LEU A 102 17.33 0.66 -1.85
CA LEU A 102 17.30 0.96 -0.42
C LEU A 102 17.03 2.44 -0.13
N TYR A 103 17.59 3.36 -0.93
CA TYR A 103 17.34 4.79 -0.79
C TYR A 103 15.91 5.17 -1.19
N ASP A 104 15.37 4.56 -2.25
CA ASP A 104 13.99 4.75 -2.68
C ASP A 104 12.99 4.27 -1.59
N ILE A 105 13.22 3.10 -0.97
CA ILE A 105 12.35 2.57 0.10
C ILE A 105 12.43 3.43 1.37
N VAL A 106 13.66 3.65 1.87
CA VAL A 106 13.87 4.18 3.22
C VAL A 106 13.72 5.69 3.28
N TYR A 107 14.07 6.39 2.21
CA TYR A 107 14.06 7.85 2.19
C TYR A 107 13.08 8.44 1.19
N ASN A 108 13.25 8.14 -0.11
CA ASN A 108 12.48 8.80 -1.16
C ASN A 108 10.98 8.54 -1.05
N MET A 109 10.58 7.32 -0.67
CA MET A 109 9.17 6.97 -0.50
C MET A 109 8.44 7.99 0.39
N ASN A 110 9.04 8.35 1.52
CA ASN A 110 8.46 9.27 2.49
C ASN A 110 8.73 10.75 2.20
N MET A 111 9.93 11.07 1.67
CA MET A 111 10.41 12.45 1.57
C MET A 111 10.23 13.07 0.19
N SER A 112 10.07 12.25 -0.87
CA SER A 112 10.02 12.72 -2.25
C SER A 112 8.85 12.15 -3.05
N HIS A 113 8.53 10.86 -2.89
CA HIS A 113 7.50 10.21 -3.70
C HIS A 113 6.10 10.40 -3.12
N LEU A 114 5.97 10.32 -1.78
CA LEU A 114 4.72 10.64 -1.12
C LEU A 114 4.40 12.13 -1.29
N SER A 115 3.25 12.44 -1.88
CA SER A 115 2.83 13.82 -2.15
C SER A 115 2.95 14.71 -0.91
N SER A 116 3.46 15.92 -1.11
CA SER A 116 3.50 16.96 -0.06
C SER A 116 2.13 17.60 0.21
N GLU A 117 1.15 17.33 -0.64
CA GLU A 117 -0.22 17.87 -0.50
C GLU A 117 -1.07 17.04 0.47
N VAL A 118 -0.65 15.82 0.81
CA VAL A 118 -1.32 14.98 1.79
C VAL A 118 -0.56 14.95 3.10
N GLU A 119 -1.27 14.87 4.22
CA GLU A 119 -0.69 14.70 5.55
C GLU A 119 -0.91 13.27 6.04
N THR A 120 0.11 12.70 6.67
CA THR A 120 0.00 11.39 7.32
C THR A 120 -0.67 11.50 8.68
N VAL A 121 -1.11 10.37 9.22
CA VAL A 121 -1.61 10.26 10.58
C VAL A 121 -0.57 10.74 11.61
N PHE A 122 0.72 10.44 11.40
CA PHE A 122 1.81 10.88 12.28
C PHE A 122 2.00 12.40 12.27
N GLU A 123 1.87 13.03 11.11
CA GLU A 123 1.93 14.48 10.97
C GLU A 123 0.78 15.14 11.72
N ARG A 124 -0.46 14.67 11.52
CA ARG A 124 -1.66 15.22 12.18
C ARG A 124 -1.63 15.04 13.69
N LEU A 125 -1.28 13.84 14.17
CA LEU A 125 -1.17 13.56 15.59
C LEU A 125 -0.05 14.35 16.25
N GLY A 126 1.12 14.46 15.59
CA GLY A 126 2.23 15.29 16.08
C GLY A 126 1.84 16.76 16.20
N ASP A 127 1.11 17.31 15.21
CA ASP A 127 0.59 18.69 15.26
C ASP A 127 -0.45 18.89 16.39
N ALA A 128 -1.17 17.81 16.78
CA ALA A 128 -2.11 17.79 17.91
C ALA A 128 -1.41 17.55 19.27
N GLY A 129 -0.09 17.33 19.30
CA GLY A 129 0.68 17.07 20.52
C GLY A 129 0.54 15.67 21.08
N VAL A 130 0.06 14.71 20.29
CA VAL A 130 -0.01 13.28 20.62
C VAL A 130 1.36 12.66 20.36
N ARG A 131 1.93 11.96 21.35
CA ARG A 131 3.21 11.25 21.19
C ARG A 131 3.03 10.05 20.28
N THR A 132 3.79 9.98 19.21
CA THR A 132 3.66 8.99 18.16
C THR A 132 4.85 8.03 18.12
N ALA A 133 4.59 6.74 17.88
CA ALA A 133 5.61 5.72 17.71
C ALA A 133 5.29 4.79 16.53
N CYS A 134 6.32 4.26 15.90
CA CYS A 134 6.19 3.33 14.79
C CYS A 134 7.32 2.28 14.82
N THR A 135 6.95 0.99 14.80
CA THR A 135 7.86 -0.10 14.43
C THR A 135 8.03 -0.11 12.90
N PRO A 136 8.88 -0.97 12.29
CA PRO A 136 9.13 -0.88 10.85
C PRO A 136 7.86 -0.86 10.00
N PHE A 137 7.60 0.27 9.36
CA PHE A 137 6.47 0.47 8.47
C PHE A 137 6.91 1.33 7.28
N LEU A 138 6.35 1.11 6.09
CA LEU A 138 6.86 1.76 4.88
C LEU A 138 6.61 3.26 4.86
N ILE A 139 5.42 3.70 5.26
CA ILE A 139 5.05 5.12 5.29
C ILE A 139 5.05 5.62 6.72
N TYR A 140 6.10 6.37 7.05
CA TYR A 140 6.34 6.86 8.40
C TYR A 140 6.53 8.38 8.48
N ARG A 141 6.32 9.14 7.40
CA ARG A 141 6.52 10.61 7.41
C ARG A 141 5.77 11.25 8.58
N GLY A 142 6.49 12.05 9.37
CA GLY A 142 6.00 12.70 10.58
C GLY A 142 6.68 14.05 10.81
N ARG A 143 6.63 14.58 12.04
CA ARG A 143 7.14 15.92 12.39
C ARG A 143 8.50 15.90 13.09
N THR A 144 8.96 14.74 13.56
CA THR A 144 10.21 14.61 14.31
C THR A 144 11.36 14.23 13.38
N ARG A 145 12.49 14.96 13.50
CA ARG A 145 13.67 14.74 12.67
C ARG A 145 14.54 13.64 13.24
N HIS A 146 14.89 12.65 12.42
CA HIS A 146 15.75 11.54 12.78
C HIS A 146 17.02 11.54 11.94
N GLU A 147 18.17 11.49 12.62
CA GLU A 147 19.47 11.33 11.98
C GLU A 147 19.75 9.86 11.68
N LEU A 148 20.66 9.62 10.73
CA LEU A 148 21.16 8.28 10.44
C LEU A 148 21.81 7.69 11.69
N SER A 149 21.27 6.58 12.20
CA SER A 149 21.69 5.95 13.46
C SER A 149 22.87 5.00 13.33
N LEU A 150 23.32 4.68 12.11
CA LEU A 150 24.48 3.83 11.84
C LEU A 150 25.79 4.41 12.39
N GLU A 151 26.66 3.55 12.92
CA GLU A 151 27.97 3.91 13.44
C GLU A 151 29.12 3.20 12.71
N GLY A 152 30.35 3.69 12.93
CA GLY A 152 31.57 3.03 12.48
C GLY A 152 31.69 2.86 10.97
N LEU A 153 32.06 1.66 10.55
CA LEU A 153 32.27 1.31 9.14
C LEU A 153 30.95 1.34 8.34
N LEU A 154 29.85 0.87 8.92
CA LEU A 154 28.52 0.87 8.26
C LEU A 154 28.06 2.27 7.93
N ARG A 155 28.29 3.26 8.82
CA ARG A 155 28.02 4.67 8.52
C ARG A 155 28.85 5.18 7.36
N ARG A 156 30.14 4.82 7.30
CA ARG A 156 31.00 5.23 6.17
C ARG A 156 30.52 4.66 4.83
N VAL A 157 30.09 3.40 4.83
CA VAL A 157 29.53 2.75 3.63
C VAL A 157 28.22 3.42 3.23
N ALA A 158 27.32 3.65 4.17
CA ALA A 158 26.04 4.32 3.92
C ALA A 158 26.25 5.74 3.36
N VAL A 159 27.15 6.53 3.95
CA VAL A 159 27.49 7.89 3.48
C VAL A 159 28.14 7.87 2.11
N ALA A 160 29.04 6.90 1.82
CA ALA A 160 29.62 6.71 0.48
C ALA A 160 28.56 6.35 -0.55
N ALA A 161 27.52 5.61 -0.14
CA ALA A 161 26.34 5.30 -0.94
C ALA A 161 25.30 6.44 -0.99
N LYS A 162 25.66 7.65 -0.58
CA LYS A 162 24.81 8.87 -0.48
C LYS A 162 23.70 8.80 0.57
N PHE A 163 23.65 7.77 1.43
CA PHE A 163 22.77 7.67 2.58
C PHE A 163 23.26 8.59 3.70
N ARG A 164 22.90 9.88 3.64
CA ARG A 164 23.40 10.92 4.59
C ARG A 164 22.34 11.92 5.01
N HIS A 165 21.11 11.75 4.55
CA HIS A 165 20.04 12.68 4.86
C HIS A 165 19.30 12.24 6.13
N ALA A 166 18.93 13.21 6.96
CA ALA A 166 17.95 13.00 8.01
C ALA A 166 16.59 12.73 7.39
N THR A 167 15.79 11.90 8.04
CA THR A 167 14.40 11.69 7.69
C THR A 167 13.47 12.35 8.70
N TRP A 168 12.18 12.43 8.38
CA TRP A 168 11.15 12.96 9.25
C TRP A 168 10.12 11.87 9.53
N GLY A 169 9.84 11.62 10.81
CA GLY A 169 8.99 10.51 11.25
C GLY A 169 8.17 10.84 12.49
N PRO A 170 7.56 9.83 13.13
CA PRO A 170 6.96 9.92 14.45
C PRO A 170 8.01 10.28 15.52
N ASP A 171 7.59 10.54 16.77
CA ASP A 171 8.54 10.84 17.85
C ASP A 171 9.49 9.69 18.11
N GLU A 172 8.97 8.45 18.06
CA GLU A 172 9.76 7.22 18.16
C GLU A 172 9.67 6.41 16.86
N LEU A 173 10.77 6.38 16.12
CA LEU A 173 10.90 5.67 14.85
C LEU A 173 11.91 4.54 14.98
N PHE A 174 11.54 3.35 14.51
CA PHE A 174 12.43 2.19 14.41
C PHE A 174 12.38 1.61 13.00
N TRP A 175 13.23 2.12 12.11
CA TRP A 175 13.41 1.60 10.76
C TRP A 175 14.73 0.83 10.67
N GLY A 176 14.75 -0.33 11.32
CA GLY A 176 15.95 -1.13 11.47
C GLY A 176 17.08 -0.36 12.19
N GLU A 177 18.33 -0.58 11.74
CA GLU A 177 19.49 0.16 12.23
C GLU A 177 19.76 1.45 11.47
N LEU A 178 18.98 1.76 10.41
CA LEU A 178 19.20 2.95 9.59
C LEU A 178 18.69 4.22 10.28
N TYR A 179 17.45 4.19 10.75
CA TYR A 179 16.83 5.27 11.51
C TYR A 179 16.18 4.68 12.75
N ALA A 180 16.76 4.98 13.90
CA ALA A 180 16.21 4.61 15.19
C ALA A 180 16.32 5.82 16.13
N SER A 181 15.20 6.20 16.74
CA SER A 181 15.11 7.34 17.66
C SER A 181 15.98 7.14 18.89
N ARG A 182 16.21 5.89 19.26
CA ARG A 182 17.04 5.49 20.41
C ARG A 182 17.76 4.18 20.18
N ARG A 183 18.81 3.94 20.94
CA ARG A 183 19.48 2.65 20.96
C ARG A 183 18.62 1.63 21.68
N THR A 184 18.49 0.46 21.07
CA THR A 184 17.80 -0.70 21.64
C THR A 184 18.74 -1.92 21.63
N ALA A 185 18.41 -2.94 22.42
CA ALA A 185 19.03 -4.27 22.30
C ALA A 185 18.41 -5.07 21.13
N CYS A 186 17.34 -4.55 20.51
CA CYS A 186 16.62 -5.18 19.42
C CYS A 186 17.47 -5.16 18.15
N LYS A 187 17.57 -6.31 17.49
CA LYS A 187 18.36 -6.43 16.26
C LYS A 187 17.45 -6.82 15.11
N PRO A 188 17.37 -6.01 14.04
CA PRO A 188 16.65 -6.39 12.84
C PRO A 188 17.39 -7.53 12.15
N THR A 189 16.65 -8.54 11.71
CA THR A 189 17.17 -9.64 10.90
C THR A 189 16.28 -9.81 9.69
N LEU A 190 16.84 -9.62 8.50
CA LEU A 190 16.11 -9.73 7.24
C LEU A 190 16.17 -11.14 6.62
N ALA A 191 16.97 -12.03 7.21
CA ALA A 191 17.34 -13.30 6.57
C ALA A 191 16.38 -14.48 6.86
N ARG A 192 15.45 -14.34 7.80
CA ARG A 192 14.54 -15.43 8.21
C ARG A 192 13.12 -14.90 8.37
N PRO A 193 12.10 -15.63 7.90
CA PRO A 193 10.70 -15.35 8.26
C PRO A 193 10.53 -15.34 9.79
N GLY A 194 9.67 -14.44 10.30
CA GLY A 194 9.39 -14.30 11.72
C GLY A 194 10.35 -13.39 12.51
N THR A 195 11.53 -13.06 11.94
CA THR A 195 12.50 -12.22 12.65
C THR A 195 12.20 -10.73 12.55
N ARG A 196 11.40 -10.31 11.60
CA ARG A 196 10.92 -8.92 11.45
C ARG A 196 9.81 -8.64 12.45
N ASP A 197 8.88 -9.56 12.65
CA ASP A 197 7.83 -9.49 13.67
C ASP A 197 8.47 -9.50 15.07
N GLU A 198 9.46 -10.35 15.33
CA GLU A 198 10.23 -10.37 16.57
C GLU A 198 10.96 -9.04 16.84
N TYR A 199 11.47 -8.37 15.79
CA TYR A 199 12.07 -7.05 15.94
C TYR A 199 11.03 -6.02 16.36
N SER A 200 9.86 -6.03 15.73
CA SER A 200 8.72 -5.17 16.08
C SER A 200 8.28 -5.42 17.52
N ALA A 201 8.13 -6.69 17.93
CA ALA A 201 7.77 -7.07 19.29
C ALA A 201 8.80 -6.54 20.31
N CYS A 202 10.10 -6.73 20.05
CA CYS A 202 11.16 -6.23 20.90
C CYS A 202 11.10 -4.69 21.05
N CYS A 203 10.95 -3.95 19.95
CA CYS A 203 10.83 -2.48 19.99
C CYS A 203 9.55 -2.04 20.69
N GLY A 204 8.42 -2.69 20.40
CA GLY A 204 7.13 -2.41 21.01
C GLY A 204 7.12 -2.56 22.51
N ARG A 205 7.73 -3.65 23.04
CA ARG A 205 7.90 -3.86 24.49
C ARG A 205 8.72 -2.75 25.14
N GLN A 206 9.82 -2.32 24.51
CA GLN A 206 10.60 -1.21 25.05
C GLN A 206 9.80 0.08 25.08
N LEU A 207 9.09 0.41 24.00
CA LEU A 207 8.22 1.58 23.90
C LEU A 207 7.16 1.59 25.01
N MET A 208 6.55 0.43 25.27
CA MET A 208 5.53 0.28 26.31
C MET A 208 6.12 0.42 27.71
N ARG A 209 7.23 -0.29 28.00
CA ARG A 209 7.91 -0.25 29.32
C ARG A 209 8.34 1.15 29.72
N GLU A 210 8.79 1.96 28.75
CA GLU A 210 9.29 3.31 28.98
C GLU A 210 8.20 4.38 28.81
N ASP A 211 6.94 4.01 28.53
CA ASP A 211 5.80 4.90 28.34
C ASP A 211 6.06 5.99 27.27
N LEU A 212 6.49 5.60 26.07
CA LEU A 212 7.03 6.53 25.08
C LEU A 212 6.03 6.95 24.00
N TYR A 213 4.79 6.52 24.04
CA TYR A 213 3.77 6.84 23.04
C TYR A 213 2.39 7.01 23.64
N ASP A 214 1.55 7.69 22.89
CA ASP A 214 0.10 7.70 23.01
C ASP A 214 -0.53 6.95 21.83
N PHE A 215 0.07 7.06 20.63
CA PHE A 215 -0.25 6.28 19.44
C PHE A 215 0.94 5.42 19.00
N LEU A 216 0.72 4.11 18.87
CA LEU A 216 1.70 3.16 18.34
C LEU A 216 1.17 2.48 17.08
N LEU A 217 1.88 2.61 15.95
CA LEU A 217 1.74 1.72 14.80
C LEU A 217 2.69 0.53 15.01
N PHE A 218 2.10 -0.62 15.34
CA PHE A 218 2.79 -1.88 15.59
C PHE A 218 2.67 -2.79 14.38
N SER A 219 3.72 -2.86 13.57
CA SER A 219 3.72 -3.55 12.27
C SER A 219 4.31 -4.96 12.39
N LEU A 220 3.61 -5.92 11.84
CA LEU A 220 3.95 -7.35 11.77
C LEU A 220 3.96 -7.81 10.30
N PRO A 221 5.09 -7.67 9.58
CA PRO A 221 5.16 -7.85 8.13
C PRO A 221 5.40 -9.30 7.67
N ASP A 222 5.68 -10.25 8.57
CA ASP A 222 6.16 -11.58 8.16
C ASP A 222 5.08 -12.49 7.59
N ASN A 223 3.79 -12.21 7.86
CA ASN A 223 2.68 -12.97 7.31
C ASN A 223 2.63 -12.86 5.78
N ASP A 224 2.91 -11.68 5.21
CA ASP A 224 3.01 -11.47 3.76
C ASP A 224 4.12 -12.33 3.16
N TYR A 225 5.35 -12.22 3.69
CA TYR A 225 6.49 -13.01 3.21
C TYR A 225 6.24 -14.53 3.33
N PHE A 226 5.59 -14.97 4.41
CA PHE A 226 5.24 -16.37 4.61
C PHE A 226 4.26 -16.87 3.53
N SER A 227 3.23 -16.08 3.24
CA SER A 227 2.24 -16.41 2.21
C SER A 227 2.83 -16.43 0.81
N HIS A 228 3.68 -15.46 0.46
CA HIS A 228 4.43 -15.47 -0.80
C HIS A 228 5.20 -16.77 -1.02
N ARG A 229 5.77 -17.33 0.05
CA ARG A 229 6.60 -18.53 -0.05
C ARG A 229 5.83 -19.84 0.01
N TYR A 230 4.79 -19.91 0.82
CA TYR A 230 4.11 -21.16 1.18
C TYR A 230 2.65 -21.24 0.74
N GLY A 231 2.13 -20.16 0.18
CA GLY A 231 0.75 -20.01 -0.23
C GLY A 231 -0.17 -19.51 0.89
N PRO A 232 -1.30 -18.88 0.51
CA PRO A 232 -2.22 -18.26 1.46
C PRO A 232 -2.92 -19.27 2.40
N ASP A 233 -3.09 -20.52 1.99
CA ASP A 233 -3.73 -21.54 2.82
C ASP A 233 -2.95 -21.89 4.09
N ARG A 234 -1.65 -21.58 4.13
CA ARG A 234 -0.79 -21.77 5.30
C ARG A 234 -0.66 -20.54 6.18
N MET A 235 -1.30 -19.42 5.84
CA MET A 235 -1.31 -18.20 6.67
C MET A 235 -1.67 -18.42 8.14
N PRO A 236 -2.57 -19.35 8.56
CA PRO A 236 -2.84 -19.55 9.97
C PRO A 236 -1.58 -19.80 10.82
N GLU A 237 -0.53 -20.39 10.24
CA GLU A 237 0.75 -20.61 10.92
C GLU A 237 1.49 -19.29 11.22
N SER A 238 1.51 -18.35 10.26
CA SER A 238 2.14 -17.03 10.44
C SER A 238 1.25 -16.07 11.24
N VAL A 239 -0.07 -16.22 11.18
CA VAL A 239 -1.01 -15.50 12.06
C VAL A 239 -0.79 -15.89 13.52
N ALA A 240 -0.56 -17.17 13.83
CA ALA A 240 -0.20 -17.63 15.17
C ALA A 240 1.12 -17.00 15.66
N HIS A 241 2.09 -16.84 14.77
CA HIS A 241 3.33 -16.14 15.10
C HIS A 241 3.10 -14.64 15.37
N ALA A 242 2.31 -13.97 14.52
CA ALA A 242 1.94 -12.56 14.72
C ALA A 242 1.17 -12.36 16.04
N ASP A 243 0.25 -13.26 16.39
CA ASP A 243 -0.44 -13.29 17.69
C ASP A 243 0.53 -13.40 18.86
N THR A 244 1.55 -14.27 18.74
CA THR A 244 2.60 -14.42 19.74
C THR A 244 3.40 -13.13 19.93
N CYS A 245 3.80 -12.48 18.83
CA CYS A 245 4.51 -11.20 18.85
C CYS A 245 3.67 -10.07 19.44
N PHE A 246 2.38 -10.03 19.16
CA PHE A 246 1.45 -9.12 19.82
C PHE A 246 1.28 -9.46 21.30
N GLY A 247 1.24 -10.76 21.63
CA GLY A 247 1.18 -11.27 23.01
C GLY A 247 2.33 -10.78 23.88
N GLU A 248 3.55 -10.64 23.33
CA GLU A 248 4.68 -10.07 24.06
C GLU A 248 4.43 -8.62 24.49
N LEU A 249 3.71 -7.84 23.66
CA LEU A 249 3.30 -6.48 23.98
C LEU A 249 2.22 -6.46 25.09
N VAL A 250 1.26 -7.38 24.98
CA VAL A 250 0.20 -7.58 25.97
C VAL A 250 0.76 -7.99 27.33
N ASP A 251 1.72 -8.90 27.34
CA ASP A 251 2.40 -9.38 28.56
C ASP A 251 3.18 -8.27 29.27
N GLU A 252 3.84 -7.37 28.51
CA GLU A 252 4.55 -6.22 29.08
C GLU A 252 3.58 -5.25 29.80
N ALA A 253 2.31 -5.19 29.37
CA ALA A 253 1.26 -4.42 30.05
C ALA A 253 0.66 -5.13 31.28
N GLY A 254 1.01 -6.39 31.52
CA GLY A 254 0.45 -7.21 32.61
C GLY A 254 -0.75 -8.08 32.20
N GLY A 255 -0.89 -8.36 30.91
CA GLY A 255 -1.92 -9.21 30.32
C GLY A 255 -3.01 -8.44 29.56
N ILE A 256 -3.87 -9.18 28.87
CA ILE A 256 -4.83 -8.60 27.92
C ILE A 256 -5.82 -7.62 28.57
N ASP A 257 -6.25 -7.88 29.80
CA ASP A 257 -7.18 -6.99 30.51
C ASP A 257 -6.51 -5.66 30.84
N ALA A 258 -5.32 -5.69 31.44
CA ALA A 258 -4.52 -4.50 31.74
C ALA A 258 -4.15 -3.71 30.47
N PHE A 259 -3.85 -4.42 29.38
CA PHE A 259 -3.59 -3.80 28.10
C PHE A 259 -4.81 -3.04 27.57
N LEU A 260 -5.98 -3.68 27.53
CA LEU A 260 -7.22 -3.07 27.04
C LEU A 260 -7.83 -2.02 27.99
N ASP A 261 -7.47 -2.04 29.28
CA ASP A 261 -7.84 -0.95 30.20
C ASP A 261 -7.11 0.35 29.84
N SER A 262 -5.87 0.26 29.34
CA SER A 262 -5.02 1.41 29.01
C SER A 262 -4.99 1.75 27.52
N HIS A 263 -5.31 0.80 26.63
CA HIS A 263 -5.23 0.96 25.19
C HIS A 263 -6.54 0.63 24.48
N ALA A 264 -6.88 1.43 23.48
CA ALA A 264 -7.72 1.02 22.37
C ALA A 264 -6.86 0.28 21.34
N VAL A 265 -7.47 -0.60 20.55
CA VAL A 265 -6.78 -1.39 19.52
C VAL A 265 -7.52 -1.28 18.20
N ILE A 266 -6.76 -1.11 17.12
CA ILE A 266 -7.21 -1.38 15.76
C ILE A 266 -6.32 -2.52 15.23
N LEU A 267 -6.91 -3.67 14.86
CA LEU A 267 -6.22 -4.75 14.16
C LEU A 267 -6.67 -4.75 12.71
N MET A 268 -5.71 -4.67 11.78
CA MET A 268 -6.01 -4.64 10.35
C MET A 268 -4.87 -5.18 9.50
N ALA A 269 -5.15 -5.31 8.20
CA ALA A 269 -4.17 -5.52 7.15
C ALA A 269 -4.30 -4.44 6.06
N ASP A 270 -3.40 -4.48 5.10
CA ASP A 270 -3.38 -3.61 3.93
C ASP A 270 -4.04 -4.24 2.70
N HIS A 271 -3.79 -5.53 2.45
CA HIS A 271 -4.36 -6.32 1.35
C HIS A 271 -4.45 -7.80 1.73
N GLY A 272 -5.16 -8.57 0.90
CA GLY A 272 -5.16 -10.03 0.98
C GLY A 272 -4.08 -10.63 0.07
N GLN A 273 -4.06 -11.96 -0.04
CA GLN A 273 -3.25 -12.70 -1.01
C GLN A 273 -4.05 -13.88 -1.58
N THR A 274 -3.78 -14.19 -2.83
CA THR A 274 -4.35 -15.36 -3.52
C THR A 274 -3.24 -16.26 -4.05
N GLN A 275 -3.55 -17.56 -4.20
CA GLN A 275 -2.63 -18.53 -4.79
C GLN A 275 -2.28 -18.15 -6.22
N VAL A 276 -1.00 -18.26 -6.59
CA VAL A 276 -0.52 -18.07 -7.97
C VAL A 276 0.31 -19.29 -8.42
N ASP A 277 0.11 -19.66 -9.68
CA ASP A 277 0.74 -20.82 -10.28
C ASP A 277 1.55 -20.44 -11.53
N HIS A 278 1.33 -19.24 -12.09
CA HIS A 278 1.89 -18.80 -13.35
C HIS A 278 2.45 -17.37 -13.27
N GLY A 279 3.67 -17.19 -13.77
CA GLY A 279 4.29 -15.87 -13.97
C GLY A 279 4.24 -15.43 -15.42
N ILE A 280 3.86 -14.17 -15.69
CA ILE A 280 3.86 -13.55 -17.00
C ILE A 280 5.05 -12.60 -17.11
N ASP A 281 6.00 -12.88 -18.00
CA ASP A 281 7.08 -11.95 -18.35
C ASP A 281 6.53 -10.85 -19.29
N LEU A 282 5.81 -9.90 -18.70
CA LEU A 282 5.16 -8.84 -19.44
C LEU A 282 6.18 -7.92 -20.14
N GLN A 283 7.31 -7.60 -19.49
CA GLN A 283 8.35 -6.78 -20.06
C GLN A 283 9.01 -7.46 -21.27
N GLY A 284 9.26 -8.76 -21.21
CA GLY A 284 9.79 -9.54 -22.34
C GLY A 284 8.80 -9.61 -23.51
N LEU A 285 7.51 -9.85 -23.21
CA LEU A 285 6.45 -9.87 -24.22
C LEU A 285 6.32 -8.52 -24.95
N MET A 286 6.38 -7.40 -24.22
CA MET A 286 6.35 -6.06 -24.83
C MET A 286 7.64 -5.75 -25.58
N HIS A 287 8.80 -6.19 -25.08
CA HIS A 287 10.09 -5.97 -25.72
C HIS A 287 10.23 -6.65 -27.10
N ALA A 288 9.45 -7.72 -27.34
CA ALA A 288 9.39 -8.36 -28.66
C ALA A 288 8.84 -7.44 -29.78
N HIS A 289 8.20 -6.32 -29.43
CA HIS A 289 7.52 -5.42 -30.38
C HIS A 289 7.98 -3.97 -30.31
N TRP A 290 8.47 -3.53 -29.14
CA TRP A 290 8.89 -2.15 -28.89
C TRP A 290 10.19 -2.10 -28.12
N HIS A 291 10.91 -0.99 -28.20
CA HIS A 291 12.00 -0.73 -27.28
C HIS A 291 11.39 -0.42 -25.89
N VAL A 292 11.42 -1.40 -25.00
CA VAL A 292 11.03 -1.24 -23.60
C VAL A 292 12.22 -0.69 -22.83
N LEU A 293 12.02 0.42 -22.10
CA LEU A 293 13.01 1.01 -21.22
C LEU A 293 13.52 -0.04 -20.23
N GLN A 294 14.83 -0.25 -20.23
CA GLN A 294 15.48 -1.16 -19.28
C GLN A 294 15.93 -0.37 -18.02
N PRO A 295 16.07 -1.01 -16.84
CA PRO A 295 16.55 -0.35 -15.62
C PRO A 295 17.90 0.37 -15.78
N ASN A 296 18.77 -0.14 -16.62
CA ASN A 296 20.08 0.43 -16.95
C ASN A 296 20.24 0.62 -18.47
N ASP A 297 19.20 1.12 -19.13
CA ASP A 297 19.17 1.31 -20.58
C ASP A 297 20.28 2.27 -21.01
N PRO A 298 21.15 1.87 -21.96
CA PRO A 298 22.19 2.75 -22.50
C PRO A 298 21.62 3.88 -23.38
N HIS A 299 20.39 3.71 -23.88
CA HIS A 299 19.71 4.64 -24.78
C HIS A 299 18.24 4.89 -24.36
N PRO A 300 18.01 5.41 -23.14
CA PRO A 300 16.66 5.61 -22.59
C PRO A 300 15.81 6.56 -23.45
N GLU A 301 16.44 7.43 -24.22
CA GLU A 301 15.78 8.36 -25.15
C GLU A 301 15.10 7.67 -26.35
N HIS A 302 15.50 6.43 -26.66
CA HIS A 302 14.88 5.63 -27.71
C HIS A 302 13.73 4.76 -27.23
N ALA A 303 13.54 4.64 -25.92
CA ALA A 303 12.47 3.82 -25.36
C ALA A 303 11.09 4.30 -25.79
N GLN A 304 10.26 3.35 -26.19
CA GLN A 304 8.88 3.59 -26.62
C GLN A 304 7.89 3.25 -25.54
N LEU A 305 8.24 2.30 -24.66
CA LEU A 305 7.45 1.87 -23.52
C LEU A 305 8.32 1.83 -22.25
N ALA A 306 7.68 2.04 -21.10
CA ALA A 306 8.15 1.51 -19.84
C ALA A 306 7.09 0.52 -19.31
N VAL A 307 7.54 -0.56 -18.63
CA VAL A 307 6.67 -1.59 -18.09
C VAL A 307 6.99 -1.78 -16.62
N SER A 308 6.01 -1.63 -15.78
CA SER A 308 6.15 -1.74 -14.33
C SER A 308 5.34 -2.93 -13.81
N PRO A 309 5.98 -4.12 -13.69
CA PRO A 309 5.36 -5.26 -13.03
C PRO A 309 5.22 -4.96 -11.53
N THR A 310 4.06 -5.23 -10.96
CA THR A 310 3.80 -5.00 -9.55
C THR A 310 2.91 -6.12 -8.99
N ALA A 311 3.52 -7.30 -8.84
CA ALA A 311 2.87 -8.54 -8.40
C ALA A 311 1.67 -8.92 -9.31
N ARG A 312 0.42 -8.89 -8.83
CA ARG A 312 -0.77 -9.21 -9.63
C ARG A 312 -1.39 -7.99 -10.32
N ALA A 313 -0.62 -6.93 -10.51
CA ALA A 313 -0.97 -5.80 -11.36
C ALA A 313 0.23 -5.38 -12.21
N ALA A 314 0.01 -4.55 -13.21
CA ALA A 314 1.07 -3.92 -13.98
C ALA A 314 0.65 -2.56 -14.52
N GLY A 315 1.64 -1.67 -14.71
CA GLY A 315 1.48 -0.42 -15.45
C GLY A 315 2.31 -0.45 -16.74
N VAL A 316 1.70 -0.13 -17.87
CA VAL A 316 2.40 0.09 -19.13
C VAL A 316 2.34 1.58 -19.48
N TYR A 317 3.50 2.17 -19.70
CA TYR A 317 3.69 3.59 -19.98
C TYR A 317 4.11 3.76 -21.43
N VAL A 318 3.38 4.55 -22.20
CA VAL A 318 3.71 4.91 -23.56
C VAL A 318 4.61 6.16 -23.54
N LEU A 319 5.88 5.99 -23.91
CA LEU A 319 6.89 7.06 -23.88
C LEU A 319 7.00 7.77 -25.22
N ALA A 320 6.39 7.21 -26.28
CA ALA A 320 6.30 7.84 -27.59
C ALA A 320 5.17 8.87 -27.61
N GLU A 321 5.39 9.95 -28.34
CA GLU A 321 4.48 11.10 -28.42
C GLU A 321 3.62 11.06 -29.70
N ASP A 322 2.65 11.95 -29.78
CA ASP A 322 1.79 12.22 -30.94
C ASP A 322 1.00 10.99 -31.45
N GLU A 323 0.85 10.91 -32.77
CA GLU A 323 0.13 9.84 -33.48
C GLU A 323 0.79 8.47 -33.30
N ARG A 324 2.12 8.44 -33.15
CA ARG A 324 2.87 7.19 -32.88
C ARG A 324 2.51 6.66 -31.48
N GLY A 325 2.48 7.54 -30.49
CA GLY A 325 2.08 7.17 -29.12
C GLY A 325 0.67 6.60 -29.10
N ARG A 326 -0.30 7.24 -29.78
CA ARG A 326 -1.70 6.75 -29.85
C ARG A 326 -1.79 5.35 -30.48
N ARG A 327 -1.03 5.07 -31.55
CA ARG A 327 -1.00 3.72 -32.17
C ARG A 327 -0.41 2.69 -31.22
N ILE A 328 0.70 3.02 -30.58
CA ILE A 328 1.33 2.11 -29.59
C ILE A 328 0.37 1.83 -28.45
N HIS A 329 -0.33 2.84 -27.94
CA HIS A 329 -1.32 2.68 -26.88
C HIS A 329 -2.44 1.70 -27.29
N ALA A 330 -2.99 1.85 -28.49
CA ALA A 330 -4.00 0.94 -29.01
C ALA A 330 -3.46 -0.50 -29.14
N ASP A 331 -2.27 -0.66 -29.75
CA ASP A 331 -1.64 -1.96 -29.93
C ASP A 331 -1.31 -2.63 -28.59
N VAL A 332 -0.90 -1.86 -27.56
CA VAL A 332 -0.65 -2.38 -26.20
C VAL A 332 -1.94 -2.92 -25.60
N ARG A 333 -3.05 -2.17 -25.64
CA ARG A 333 -4.35 -2.63 -25.13
C ARG A 333 -4.78 -3.93 -25.82
N ASP A 334 -4.76 -3.93 -27.15
CA ASP A 334 -5.15 -5.10 -27.96
C ASP A 334 -4.32 -6.36 -27.66
N ARG A 335 -3.05 -6.18 -27.28
CA ARG A 335 -2.17 -7.29 -26.89
C ARG A 335 -2.45 -7.76 -25.48
N LEU A 336 -2.57 -6.83 -24.52
CA LEU A 336 -2.89 -7.17 -23.13
C LEU A 336 -4.22 -7.91 -23.03
N ALA A 337 -5.25 -7.46 -23.75
CA ALA A 337 -6.57 -8.11 -23.77
C ALA A 337 -6.56 -9.54 -24.33
N LYS A 338 -5.51 -9.94 -25.04
CA LYS A 338 -5.34 -11.28 -25.64
C LYS A 338 -4.39 -12.18 -24.87
N LEU A 339 -3.74 -11.68 -23.82
CA LEU A 339 -2.84 -12.48 -23.01
C LEU A 339 -3.62 -13.30 -21.99
N ASP A 340 -3.41 -14.61 -22.01
CA ASP A 340 -3.87 -15.46 -20.91
C ASP A 340 -3.29 -14.93 -19.59
N GLY A 341 -4.15 -14.85 -18.57
CA GLY A 341 -3.76 -14.37 -17.24
C GLY A 341 -3.91 -12.87 -17.01
N ILE A 342 -4.31 -12.06 -18.00
CA ILE A 342 -4.85 -10.72 -17.79
C ILE A 342 -6.36 -10.83 -17.61
N GLU A 343 -6.89 -10.40 -16.47
CA GLU A 343 -8.32 -10.37 -16.21
C GLU A 343 -8.98 -9.15 -16.83
N LEU A 344 -8.41 -7.98 -16.55
CA LEU A 344 -8.90 -6.71 -17.05
C LEU A 344 -7.77 -5.73 -17.36
N THR A 345 -8.04 -4.82 -18.25
CA THR A 345 -7.20 -3.65 -18.53
C THR A 345 -7.99 -2.37 -18.29
N ALA A 346 -7.31 -1.30 -17.84
CA ALA A 346 -7.95 -0.02 -17.59
C ALA A 346 -7.07 1.14 -18.09
N TRP A 347 -7.70 2.19 -18.62
CA TRP A 347 -7.01 3.40 -19.11
C TRP A 347 -7.94 4.62 -19.02
N LEU A 348 -7.38 5.80 -19.27
CA LEU A 348 -8.17 7.02 -19.39
C LEU A 348 -8.35 7.45 -20.86
N GLU A 349 -9.54 7.95 -21.19
CA GLU A 349 -9.88 8.56 -22.47
C GLU A 349 -10.46 9.97 -22.28
N GLU A 350 -10.18 10.85 -23.23
CA GLU A 350 -10.86 12.13 -23.39
C GLU A 350 -11.44 12.20 -24.80
N ALA A 351 -12.76 12.37 -24.89
CA ALA A 351 -13.49 12.39 -26.17
C ALA A 351 -13.18 11.18 -27.07
N GLY A 352 -13.08 9.97 -26.48
CA GLY A 352 -12.81 8.71 -27.18
C GLY A 352 -11.36 8.52 -27.65
N ARG A 353 -10.43 9.28 -27.08
CA ARG A 353 -8.99 9.16 -27.36
C ARG A 353 -8.22 8.95 -26.06
N PRO A 354 -7.13 8.14 -26.07
CA PRO A 354 -6.28 8.01 -24.90
C PRO A 354 -5.79 9.39 -24.44
N VAL A 355 -5.81 9.59 -23.11
CA VAL A 355 -5.29 10.81 -22.51
C VAL A 355 -3.78 10.88 -22.70
N ASP A 356 -3.27 12.02 -23.14
CA ASP A 356 -1.84 12.27 -23.22
C ASP A 356 -1.26 12.52 -21.81
N ARG A 357 -0.32 11.68 -21.41
CA ARG A 357 0.36 11.72 -20.11
C ARG A 357 1.84 12.07 -20.21
N THR A 358 2.29 12.58 -21.33
CA THR A 358 3.71 12.97 -21.51
C THR A 358 4.05 14.22 -20.70
N GLY A 359 3.06 15.05 -20.36
CA GLY A 359 3.21 16.22 -19.49
C GLY A 359 3.19 15.89 -17.97
N PRO A 360 3.60 16.84 -17.13
CA PRO A 360 3.50 16.71 -15.68
C PRO A 360 2.05 16.85 -15.19
N GLY A 361 1.67 16.02 -14.25
CA GLY A 361 0.40 16.10 -13.54
C GLY A 361 -0.61 15.01 -13.89
N ALA A 362 -1.66 14.92 -13.07
CA ALA A 362 -2.80 14.06 -13.36
C ALA A 362 -3.63 14.64 -14.50
N PRO A 363 -4.29 13.80 -15.31
CA PRO A 363 -5.25 14.28 -16.29
C PRO A 363 -6.38 15.03 -15.57
N THR A 364 -6.60 16.27 -15.98
CA THR A 364 -7.67 17.11 -15.42
C THR A 364 -8.65 17.50 -16.51
N GLY A 365 -9.94 17.27 -16.28
CA GLY A 365 -10.99 17.71 -17.19
C GLY A 365 -12.31 16.99 -16.94
N ASP A 366 -13.41 17.71 -17.04
CA ASP A 366 -14.79 17.19 -16.89
C ASP A 366 -15.17 16.15 -17.96
N ARG A 367 -14.31 15.93 -18.96
CA ARG A 367 -14.53 15.02 -20.10
C ARG A 367 -13.65 13.77 -20.06
N VAL A 368 -12.81 13.62 -19.03
CA VAL A 368 -11.98 12.43 -18.85
C VAL A 368 -12.86 11.30 -18.33
N GLU A 369 -12.75 10.14 -18.93
CA GLU A 369 -13.45 8.92 -18.57
C GLU A 369 -12.45 7.80 -18.35
N ALA A 370 -12.68 6.97 -17.35
CA ALA A 370 -11.98 5.69 -17.21
C ALA A 370 -12.69 4.64 -18.07
N VAL A 371 -11.91 3.81 -18.71
CA VAL A 371 -12.40 2.66 -19.47
C VAL A 371 -11.79 1.41 -18.85
N ILE A 372 -12.61 0.43 -18.57
CA ILE A 372 -12.19 -0.94 -18.19
C ILE A 372 -12.64 -1.88 -19.28
N GLU A 373 -11.75 -2.78 -19.68
CA GLU A 373 -12.04 -3.85 -20.65
C GLU A 373 -11.76 -5.22 -20.05
N ARG A 374 -12.70 -6.13 -20.27
CA ARG A 374 -12.62 -7.54 -19.91
C ARG A 374 -13.36 -8.38 -20.97
N ASP A 375 -12.68 -9.38 -21.53
CA ASP A 375 -13.26 -10.31 -22.54
C ASP A 375 -13.91 -9.60 -23.73
N GLY A 376 -13.31 -8.49 -24.20
CA GLY A 376 -13.81 -7.67 -25.32
C GLY A 376 -15.04 -6.82 -25.00
N ARG A 377 -15.49 -6.78 -23.74
CA ARG A 377 -16.55 -5.91 -23.23
C ARG A 377 -15.92 -4.71 -22.53
N GLN A 378 -16.56 -3.55 -22.61
CA GLN A 378 -16.05 -2.31 -22.02
C GLN A 378 -17.09 -1.64 -21.12
N LEU A 379 -16.61 -1.10 -20.02
CA LEU A 379 -17.34 -0.17 -19.16
C LEU A 379 -16.58 1.15 -19.13
N ARG A 380 -17.25 2.25 -19.48
CA ARG A 380 -16.78 3.63 -19.33
C ARG A 380 -17.42 4.26 -18.12
N PHE A 381 -16.64 5.01 -17.35
CA PHE A 381 -17.19 5.69 -16.19
C PHE A 381 -16.37 6.93 -15.79
N ARG A 382 -17.05 7.83 -15.12
CA ARG A 382 -16.47 9.03 -14.52
C ARG A 382 -17.32 9.49 -13.34
N PRO A 383 -16.83 10.37 -12.46
CA PRO A 383 -17.70 11.05 -11.50
C PRO A 383 -18.91 11.70 -12.19
N GLY A 384 -20.11 11.47 -11.65
CA GLY A 384 -21.37 11.95 -12.25
C GLY A 384 -22.58 11.36 -11.52
N ALA A 385 -23.78 11.79 -11.82
CA ALA A 385 -24.97 11.55 -11.01
C ALA A 385 -25.94 10.53 -11.65
N HIS A 386 -25.46 9.35 -12.09
CA HIS A 386 -26.35 8.31 -12.64
C HIS A 386 -26.61 7.20 -11.60
N VAL A 387 -25.55 6.70 -10.95
CA VAL A 387 -25.62 5.66 -9.92
C VAL A 387 -24.72 6.06 -8.75
N ARG A 388 -24.92 5.41 -7.59
CA ARG A 388 -24.04 5.56 -6.42
C ARG A 388 -23.35 4.25 -6.09
N ASP A 389 -22.11 4.34 -5.61
CA ASP A 389 -21.47 3.21 -4.94
C ASP A 389 -21.88 3.13 -3.46
N LEU A 390 -21.46 2.07 -2.76
CA LEU A 390 -21.76 1.85 -1.33
C LEU A 390 -21.14 2.92 -0.42
N ARG A 391 -20.21 3.71 -0.92
CA ARG A 391 -19.60 4.81 -0.16
C ARG A 391 -20.23 6.18 -0.45
N GLY A 392 -21.25 6.19 -1.29
CA GLY A 392 -21.95 7.40 -1.72
C GLY A 392 -21.25 8.17 -2.84
N GLY A 393 -20.20 7.60 -3.45
CA GLY A 393 -19.59 8.15 -4.68
C GLY A 393 -20.59 8.09 -5.84
N GLU A 394 -20.72 9.18 -6.57
CA GLU A 394 -21.65 9.29 -7.70
C GLU A 394 -20.93 9.07 -9.02
N TRP A 395 -21.45 8.19 -9.88
CA TRP A 395 -20.82 7.76 -11.12
C TRP A 395 -21.76 7.89 -12.32
N ALA A 396 -21.22 8.35 -13.44
CA ALA A 396 -21.83 8.20 -14.75
C ALA A 396 -21.22 6.97 -15.42
N LEU A 397 -22.07 6.01 -15.82
CA LEU A 397 -21.66 4.75 -16.46
C LEU A 397 -22.16 4.71 -17.90
N ASP A 398 -21.34 4.13 -18.80
CA ASP A 398 -21.68 3.80 -20.18
C ASP A 398 -21.04 2.48 -20.58
N GLY A 399 -21.79 1.55 -21.16
CA GLY A 399 -21.31 0.24 -21.58
C GLY A 399 -21.77 -0.90 -20.66
N ASP A 400 -20.95 -1.94 -20.54
CA ASP A 400 -21.30 -3.20 -19.88
C ASP A 400 -20.82 -3.24 -18.40
N SER A 401 -21.73 -3.07 -17.46
CA SER A 401 -21.45 -3.10 -16.01
C SER A 401 -20.96 -4.50 -15.52
N SER A 402 -21.24 -5.56 -16.26
CA SER A 402 -20.78 -6.92 -15.93
C SER A 402 -19.27 -7.09 -16.02
N VAL A 403 -18.54 -6.17 -16.65
CA VAL A 403 -17.07 -6.11 -16.67
C VAL A 403 -16.49 -6.11 -15.26
N LEU A 404 -17.10 -5.34 -14.35
CA LEU A 404 -16.78 -5.32 -12.93
C LEU A 404 -17.73 -6.16 -12.06
N GLY A 405 -18.73 -6.83 -12.67
CA GLY A 405 -19.76 -7.55 -11.92
C GLY A 405 -20.61 -6.65 -11.05
N LEU A 406 -20.91 -5.43 -11.51
CA LEU A 406 -21.73 -4.48 -10.75
C LEU A 406 -23.18 -4.97 -10.67
N SER A 407 -23.80 -4.79 -9.51
CA SER A 407 -25.22 -5.02 -9.31
C SER A 407 -26.07 -4.02 -10.10
N ASP A 408 -27.33 -4.40 -10.41
CA ASP A 408 -28.30 -3.50 -11.02
C ASP A 408 -28.89 -2.55 -9.97
N GLY A 409 -29.31 -1.35 -10.41
CA GLY A 409 -30.04 -0.36 -9.59
C GLY A 409 -29.33 0.99 -9.46
N ASP A 410 -29.90 1.85 -8.61
CA ASP A 410 -29.37 3.19 -8.33
C ASP A 410 -28.12 3.15 -7.42
N VAL A 411 -27.96 2.07 -6.66
CA VAL A 411 -26.77 1.78 -5.86
C VAL A 411 -26.10 0.54 -6.44
N VAL A 412 -24.84 0.67 -6.81
CA VAL A 412 -24.06 -0.39 -7.46
C VAL A 412 -22.98 -0.90 -6.52
N ALA A 413 -22.82 -2.21 -6.48
CA ALA A 413 -21.80 -2.93 -5.72
C ALA A 413 -21.26 -4.09 -6.54
N SER A 414 -20.12 -4.64 -6.15
CA SER A 414 -19.53 -5.84 -6.76
C SER A 414 -18.88 -6.70 -5.69
N ASP A 415 -19.26 -7.96 -5.64
CA ASP A 415 -18.61 -8.97 -4.78
C ASP A 415 -17.25 -9.40 -5.33
N SER A 416 -17.08 -9.37 -6.66
CA SER A 416 -15.82 -9.77 -7.32
C SER A 416 -14.78 -8.67 -7.36
N HIS A 417 -15.20 -7.40 -7.49
CA HIS A 417 -14.33 -6.22 -7.56
C HIS A 417 -14.85 -5.13 -6.60
N PRO A 418 -14.70 -5.32 -5.29
CA PRO A 418 -15.26 -4.42 -4.30
C PRO A 418 -14.74 -3.00 -4.51
N ASP A 419 -15.66 -2.02 -4.52
CA ASP A 419 -15.38 -0.61 -4.78
C ASP A 419 -14.56 -0.35 -6.06
N GLY A 420 -14.77 -1.18 -7.08
CA GLY A 420 -13.93 -1.25 -8.28
C GLY A 420 -13.90 0.06 -9.07
N LEU A 421 -15.00 0.82 -9.13
CA LEU A 421 -15.08 2.11 -9.82
C LEU A 421 -14.10 3.12 -9.19
N ALA A 422 -14.24 3.38 -7.91
CA ALA A 422 -13.47 4.41 -7.24
C ALA A 422 -11.99 4.03 -7.09
N ARG A 423 -11.66 2.76 -6.85
CA ARG A 423 -10.28 2.28 -6.77
C ARG A 423 -9.56 2.40 -8.13
N THR A 424 -10.22 1.98 -9.22
CA THR A 424 -9.66 2.11 -10.56
C THR A 424 -9.53 3.58 -10.97
N TRP A 425 -10.55 4.41 -10.67
CA TRP A 425 -10.49 5.85 -10.93
C TRP A 425 -9.29 6.49 -10.22
N SER A 426 -9.09 6.22 -8.94
CA SER A 426 -7.98 6.76 -8.16
C SER A 426 -6.63 6.30 -8.72
N ALA A 427 -6.49 5.00 -9.02
CA ALA A 427 -5.25 4.47 -9.60
C ALA A 427 -4.90 5.11 -10.94
N LEU A 428 -5.89 5.24 -11.85
CA LEU A 428 -5.69 5.86 -13.16
C LEU A 428 -5.43 7.36 -13.08
N ASN A 429 -5.94 8.07 -12.08
CA ASN A 429 -5.73 9.51 -11.93
C ASN A 429 -4.46 9.86 -11.13
N SER A 430 -3.69 8.87 -10.68
CA SER A 430 -2.36 9.14 -10.13
C SER A 430 -1.45 9.82 -11.16
N PRO A 431 -0.69 10.87 -10.80
CA PRO A 431 0.23 11.54 -11.73
C PRO A 431 1.26 10.61 -12.37
N HIS A 432 1.56 9.51 -11.72
CA HIS A 432 2.53 8.50 -12.17
C HIS A 432 1.88 7.19 -12.62
N ALA A 433 0.58 7.16 -12.85
CA ALA A 433 -0.09 5.96 -13.37
C ALA A 433 0.44 5.56 -14.75
N GLY A 434 0.41 4.26 -15.06
CA GLY A 434 0.57 3.76 -16.41
C GLY A 434 -0.50 4.32 -17.36
N ASP A 435 -0.20 4.38 -18.65
CA ASP A 435 -1.20 4.72 -19.67
C ASP A 435 -2.23 3.61 -19.80
N VAL A 436 -1.79 2.37 -19.54
CA VAL A 436 -2.67 1.20 -19.39
C VAL A 436 -2.28 0.49 -18.10
N LEU A 437 -3.26 0.26 -17.23
CA LEU A 437 -3.14 -0.63 -16.07
C LEU A 437 -3.71 -2.00 -16.43
N ALA A 438 -3.06 -3.05 -15.94
CA ALA A 438 -3.55 -4.42 -16.04
C ALA A 438 -3.73 -5.02 -14.65
N SER A 439 -4.81 -5.78 -14.45
CA SER A 439 -5.06 -6.62 -13.28
C SER A 439 -5.03 -8.07 -13.72
N MET A 440 -4.29 -8.90 -12.98
CA MET A 440 -4.09 -10.31 -13.34
C MET A 440 -5.28 -11.15 -12.94
N ALA A 441 -5.56 -12.17 -13.73
CA ALA A 441 -6.52 -13.22 -13.41
C ALA A 441 -6.01 -14.07 -12.22
N ARG A 442 -6.92 -14.82 -11.58
CA ARG A 442 -6.56 -15.77 -10.53
C ARG A 442 -5.55 -16.79 -11.02
N GLY A 443 -4.56 -17.09 -10.19
CA GLY A 443 -3.47 -18.00 -10.51
C GLY A 443 -2.33 -17.36 -11.30
N TYR A 444 -2.42 -16.09 -11.67
CA TYR A 444 -1.40 -15.37 -12.44
C TYR A 444 -0.86 -14.15 -11.72
N GLU A 445 0.43 -13.90 -11.92
CA GLU A 445 1.11 -12.65 -11.54
C GLU A 445 2.10 -12.22 -12.62
N THR A 446 2.64 -11.03 -12.53
CA THR A 446 3.76 -10.58 -13.38
C THR A 446 5.09 -11.07 -12.84
N VAL A 447 6.00 -11.46 -13.73
CA VAL A 447 7.41 -11.65 -13.36
C VAL A 447 8.06 -10.29 -13.16
N ASP A 448 8.84 -10.12 -12.09
CA ASP A 448 9.53 -8.85 -11.83
C ASP A 448 10.74 -8.62 -12.73
N TRP A 449 11.38 -7.46 -12.62
CA TRP A 449 12.58 -7.12 -13.39
C TRP A 449 13.80 -8.00 -13.06
N GLY A 450 13.78 -8.73 -11.97
CA GLY A 450 14.79 -9.72 -11.60
C GLY A 450 14.54 -11.10 -12.18
N GLY A 451 13.39 -11.31 -12.84
CA GLY A 451 12.97 -12.61 -13.34
C GLY A 451 12.31 -13.50 -12.29
N MET A 452 11.91 -12.92 -11.14
CA MET A 452 11.26 -13.66 -10.06
C MET A 452 9.73 -13.58 -10.14
N SER A 453 9.10 -14.65 -9.70
CA SER A 453 7.67 -14.75 -9.44
C SER A 453 7.41 -15.62 -8.21
N HIS A 454 6.22 -15.49 -7.63
CA HIS A 454 5.79 -16.29 -6.47
C HIS A 454 5.02 -17.55 -6.90
N ALA A 455 5.18 -18.01 -8.14
CA ALA A 455 4.48 -19.19 -8.65
C ALA A 455 4.68 -20.41 -7.74
N GLY A 456 3.59 -21.01 -7.30
CA GLY A 456 3.54 -22.04 -6.26
C GLY A 456 3.30 -21.50 -4.84
N GLY A 457 3.21 -20.19 -4.67
CA GLY A 457 2.92 -19.49 -3.41
C GLY A 457 1.76 -18.49 -3.55
N GLY A 458 1.71 -17.51 -2.67
CA GLY A 458 0.72 -16.42 -2.70
C GLY A 458 1.24 -15.17 -3.40
N SER A 459 0.33 -14.38 -3.96
CA SER A 459 0.61 -13.04 -4.49
C SER A 459 -0.63 -12.15 -4.38
N HIS A 460 -0.46 -10.86 -4.61
CA HIS A 460 -1.47 -9.82 -4.44
C HIS A 460 -1.28 -8.70 -5.46
N GLY A 461 -2.16 -7.72 -5.50
CA GLY A 461 -2.04 -6.57 -6.40
C GLY A 461 -3.24 -6.39 -7.32
N ALA A 462 -4.05 -7.43 -7.55
CA ALA A 462 -5.20 -7.38 -8.43
C ALA A 462 -6.37 -6.57 -7.86
N LEU A 463 -7.29 -6.17 -8.72
CA LEU A 463 -8.52 -5.48 -8.33
C LEU A 463 -9.54 -6.43 -7.67
N GLU A 464 -9.37 -7.75 -7.85
CA GLU A 464 -10.31 -8.76 -7.36
C GLU A 464 -10.40 -8.83 -5.83
N ALA A 465 -11.53 -9.36 -5.34
CA ALA A 465 -11.86 -9.44 -3.91
C ALA A 465 -10.81 -10.21 -3.08
N GLY A 466 -10.21 -11.28 -3.62
CA GLY A 466 -9.22 -12.10 -2.91
C GLY A 466 -7.97 -11.36 -2.49
N ASP A 467 -7.55 -10.36 -3.27
CA ASP A 467 -6.42 -9.47 -2.94
C ASP A 467 -6.86 -8.22 -2.20
N SER A 468 -8.17 -7.93 -2.17
CA SER A 468 -8.70 -6.62 -1.80
C SER A 468 -9.42 -6.58 -0.46
N LEU A 469 -9.92 -7.71 0.04
CA LEU A 469 -10.72 -7.76 1.27
C LEU A 469 -9.87 -8.21 2.46
N VAL A 470 -9.90 -7.40 3.52
CA VAL A 470 -9.10 -7.56 4.73
C VAL A 470 -9.93 -7.32 5.99
N PRO A 471 -9.54 -7.84 7.16
CA PRO A 471 -10.21 -7.51 8.41
C PRO A 471 -9.88 -6.09 8.87
N LEU A 472 -10.87 -5.41 9.45
CA LEU A 472 -10.69 -4.22 10.25
C LEU A 472 -11.44 -4.42 11.58
N LEU A 473 -10.70 -4.68 12.64
CA LEU A 473 -11.24 -4.89 13.98
C LEU A 473 -10.92 -3.69 14.87
N THR A 474 -11.91 -3.17 15.58
CA THR A 474 -11.74 -2.05 16.52
C THR A 474 -12.16 -2.48 17.93
N VAL A 475 -11.33 -2.17 18.93
CA VAL A 475 -11.61 -2.45 20.35
C VAL A 475 -11.37 -1.19 21.18
N GLY A 476 -12.36 -0.78 21.94
CA GLY A 476 -12.20 0.26 22.97
C GLY A 476 -11.89 1.66 22.45
N LEU A 477 -12.23 1.99 21.20
CA LEU A 477 -12.15 3.36 20.69
C LEU A 477 -13.02 4.32 21.53
N GLU A 478 -12.63 5.58 21.58
CA GLU A 478 -13.43 6.61 22.26
C GLU A 478 -14.83 6.70 21.63
N PRO A 479 -15.89 6.92 22.44
CA PRO A 479 -17.25 7.02 21.93
C PRO A 479 -17.39 8.07 20.82
N GLY A 480 -18.04 7.68 19.72
CA GLY A 480 -18.22 8.55 18.54
C GLY A 480 -17.03 8.63 17.59
N SER A 481 -15.94 7.92 17.87
CA SER A 481 -14.77 7.89 16.95
C SER A 481 -15.01 7.09 15.68
N ARG A 482 -15.94 6.14 15.71
CA ARG A 482 -16.26 5.27 14.58
C ARG A 482 -17.54 5.74 13.89
N PRO A 483 -17.45 6.28 12.65
CA PRO A 483 -18.62 6.61 11.86
C PRO A 483 -19.32 5.34 11.37
N GLU A 484 -20.62 5.44 11.09
CA GLU A 484 -21.35 4.38 10.38
C GLU A 484 -21.01 4.43 8.89
N ARG A 485 -20.65 3.27 8.32
CA ARG A 485 -20.33 3.10 6.90
C ARG A 485 -20.91 1.79 6.37
N GLU A 486 -21.48 1.83 5.19
CA GLU A 486 -21.96 0.64 4.49
C GLU A 486 -20.78 -0.18 3.95
N GLN A 487 -19.72 0.48 3.49
CA GLN A 487 -18.47 -0.14 3.05
C GLN A 487 -17.27 0.62 3.63
N TRP A 488 -16.33 -0.13 4.21
CA TRP A 488 -15.08 0.39 4.77
C TRP A 488 -13.93 0.24 3.79
N ARG A 489 -13.00 1.19 3.81
CA ARG A 489 -11.69 1.12 3.17
C ARG A 489 -10.57 1.21 4.19
N ILE A 490 -9.41 0.69 3.82
CA ILE A 490 -8.21 0.79 4.66
C ILE A 490 -7.83 2.25 4.99
N GLY A 491 -8.12 3.20 4.09
CA GLY A 491 -7.87 4.63 4.30
C GLY A 491 -8.74 5.27 5.41
N ASP A 492 -9.89 4.68 5.72
CA ASP A 492 -10.79 5.18 6.79
C ASP A 492 -10.15 5.06 8.18
N VAL A 493 -9.11 4.24 8.32
CA VAL A 493 -8.38 4.03 9.58
C VAL A 493 -7.74 5.31 10.08
N LYS A 494 -7.25 6.18 9.20
CA LYS A 494 -6.73 7.49 9.61
C LYS A 494 -7.81 8.32 10.34
N GLU A 495 -9.04 8.33 9.82
CA GLU A 495 -10.15 9.04 10.46
C GLU A 495 -10.47 8.45 11.85
N LEU A 496 -10.51 7.10 11.97
CA LEU A 496 -10.72 6.44 13.26
C LEU A 496 -9.68 6.87 14.30
N ILE A 497 -8.40 6.89 13.91
CA ILE A 497 -7.29 7.28 14.77
C ILE A 497 -7.42 8.75 15.18
N LEU A 498 -7.64 9.64 14.22
CA LEU A 498 -7.74 11.08 14.49
C LEU A 498 -8.96 11.39 15.38
N ASN A 499 -10.09 10.74 15.14
CA ASN A 499 -11.30 10.91 15.95
C ASN A 499 -11.08 10.42 17.39
N HIS A 500 -10.37 9.28 17.58
CA HIS A 500 -10.04 8.75 18.90
C HIS A 500 -9.28 9.77 19.76
N PHE A 501 -8.37 10.55 19.17
CA PHE A 501 -7.60 11.58 19.87
C PHE A 501 -8.24 12.97 19.81
N GLY A 502 -9.43 13.11 19.20
CA GLY A 502 -10.04 14.43 19.00
C GLY A 502 -9.23 15.35 18.08
N ALA A 503 -8.38 14.77 17.22
CA ALA A 503 -7.53 15.45 16.26
C ALA A 503 -8.13 15.50 14.84
N GLY A 504 -9.45 15.26 14.69
CA GLY A 504 -10.18 15.36 13.43
C GLY A 504 -10.09 16.75 12.78
N ASP A 505 -10.71 16.96 11.62
CA ASP A 505 -10.56 18.10 10.73
C ASP A 505 -10.93 19.48 11.33
N GLY A 506 -10.18 19.91 12.35
CA GLY A 506 -10.14 21.30 12.75
C GLY A 506 -9.11 22.09 11.91
N PRO A 507 -9.23 23.42 11.78
CA PRO A 507 -8.23 24.22 11.08
C PRO A 507 -6.88 24.07 11.77
N VAL A 508 -5.95 23.41 11.08
CA VAL A 508 -4.57 23.25 11.54
C VAL A 508 -3.92 24.65 11.54
N VAL A 509 -3.59 25.15 12.71
CA VAL A 509 -2.69 26.30 12.85
C VAL A 509 -1.32 25.83 12.40
N ARG A 510 -1.00 25.98 11.10
CA ARG A 510 0.34 25.67 10.57
C ARG A 510 1.35 26.48 11.35
N ARG A 511 2.20 25.84 12.14
CA ARG A 511 3.45 26.43 12.57
C ARG A 511 4.32 26.59 11.32
N ALA A 512 4.30 27.82 10.78
CA ALA A 512 5.19 28.22 9.71
C ALA A 512 6.61 28.22 10.27
N GLU A 513 7.36 27.16 9.96
CA GLU A 513 8.83 27.10 9.97
C GLU A 513 9.24 25.63 9.94
N GLN A 514 9.59 25.13 8.75
CA GLN A 514 10.59 24.06 8.61
C GLN A 514 10.80 23.54 7.17
N HIS A 515 10.17 24.14 6.15
CA HIS A 515 10.49 23.79 4.76
C HIS A 515 11.20 24.93 4.02
N ALA A 516 12.31 25.40 4.56
CA ALA A 516 13.25 26.26 3.83
C ALA A 516 14.55 25.49 3.61
N THR A 517 14.85 25.30 2.33
CA THR A 517 16.16 24.97 1.78
C THR A 517 16.59 23.49 1.75
N VAL A 518 16.19 22.76 0.71
CA VAL A 518 17.16 21.94 -0.06
C VAL A 518 16.89 22.22 -1.54
N ARG A 519 17.66 23.18 -2.08
CA ARG A 519 17.93 23.28 -3.53
C ARG A 519 19.16 22.46 -3.86
#